data_056bcaedffa426ab3dfaea3d29974b6b
#
_entry.id   056bcaedffa426ab3dfaea3d29974b6b
#
_cell.length_a   1.000
_cell.length_b   1.000
_cell.length_c   1.000
_cell.angle_alpha   90.00
_cell.angle_beta   90.00
_cell.angle_gamma   90.00
#
_symmetry.space_group_name_H-M   'P 1'
#
loop_
_entity.id
_entity.type
_entity.pdbx_description
1 polymer ?
#
loop_
_entity_poly.entity_id
_entity_poly.type
_entity_poly.pdbx_seq_one_letter_code
_entity_poly.pdbx_strand_id
1 'polypeptide(L)'
;MHKCIDSDKLRVRINKAIGQLNAIQKMIDENAPCEQVLVQINAVKGAMHRIGLIILQGHLSHCVREGIEAGDAEETIANFSEALERFSRLS
;
A
#
# COMPACT_ATOMS: atom_id res chain seq x y z
N MET A 1 -8.81 14.10 -1.74
CA MET A 1 -8.31 12.76 -2.09
C MET A 1 -8.05 12.65 -3.56
N HIS A 2 -7.05 11.91 -3.96
CA HIS A 2 -6.64 11.81 -5.35
C HIS A 2 -7.63 11.06 -6.21
N LYS A 3 -7.86 11.56 -7.42
CA LYS A 3 -8.71 10.88 -8.41
C LYS A 3 -8.08 9.62 -8.96
N CYS A 4 -6.76 9.44 -8.79
CA CYS A 4 -6.02 8.28 -9.27
C CYS A 4 -6.18 7.04 -8.37
N ILE A 5 -6.93 7.15 -7.28
CA ILE A 5 -7.15 6.07 -6.33
C ILE A 5 -8.64 5.75 -6.24
N ASP A 6 -8.99 4.48 -6.36
CA ASP A 6 -10.35 4.02 -6.06
C ASP A 6 -10.44 3.82 -4.54
N SER A 7 -10.93 4.83 -3.84
CA SER A 7 -10.99 4.84 -2.39
C SER A 7 -11.82 3.70 -1.82
N ASP A 8 -12.92 3.33 -2.46
CA ASP A 8 -13.80 2.28 -1.96
C ASP A 8 -13.13 0.91 -2.02
N LYS A 9 -12.46 0.61 -3.13
CA LYS A 9 -11.72 -0.65 -3.29
C LYS A 9 -10.56 -0.74 -2.32
N LEU A 10 -9.83 0.35 -2.12
CA LEU A 10 -8.73 0.38 -1.16
C LEU A 10 -9.21 0.24 0.26
N ARG A 11 -10.35 0.85 0.60
CA ARG A 11 -10.92 0.73 1.94
C ARG A 11 -11.27 -0.71 2.28
N VAL A 12 -11.82 -1.46 1.32
CA VAL A 12 -12.10 -2.88 1.52
C VAL A 12 -10.83 -3.66 1.83
N ARG A 13 -9.75 -3.41 1.08
CA ARG A 13 -8.45 -4.05 1.31
C ARG A 13 -7.85 -3.66 2.65
N ILE A 14 -7.94 -2.40 3.01
CA ILE A 14 -7.43 -1.90 4.30
C ILE A 14 -8.20 -2.52 5.46
N ASN A 15 -9.53 -2.58 5.36
CA ASN A 15 -10.34 -3.19 6.40
C ASN A 15 -10.00 -4.67 6.60
N LYS A 16 -9.72 -5.37 5.51
CA LYS A 16 -9.26 -6.76 5.58
C LYS A 16 -7.93 -6.86 6.32
N ALA A 17 -6.98 -5.96 6.03
CA ALA A 17 -5.69 -5.92 6.71
C ALA A 17 -5.85 -5.61 8.20
N ILE A 18 -6.76 -4.72 8.56
CA ILE A 18 -7.08 -4.41 9.96
C ILE A 18 -7.60 -5.66 10.67
N GLY A 19 -8.50 -6.40 10.03
CA GLY A 19 -9.00 -7.67 10.59
C GLY A 19 -7.88 -8.69 10.80
N GLN A 20 -6.95 -8.77 9.86
CA GLN A 20 -5.77 -9.65 9.99
C GLN A 20 -4.87 -9.23 11.15
N LEU A 21 -4.66 -7.92 11.35
CA LEU A 21 -3.89 -7.40 12.47
C LEU A 21 -4.56 -7.72 13.81
N ASN A 22 -5.88 -7.58 13.89
CA ASN A 22 -6.62 -7.96 15.08
C ASN A 22 -6.48 -9.45 15.38
N ALA A 23 -6.49 -10.29 14.36
CA ALA A 23 -6.29 -11.73 14.51
C ALA A 23 -4.89 -12.05 15.04
N ILE A 24 -3.86 -11.33 14.55
CA ILE A 24 -2.48 -11.48 15.04
C ILE A 24 -2.40 -11.13 16.53
N GLN A 25 -3.02 -10.03 16.94
CA GLN A 25 -3.05 -9.63 18.34
C GLN A 25 -3.69 -10.71 19.21
N LYS A 26 -4.80 -11.28 18.76
CA LYS A 26 -5.46 -12.38 19.45
C LYS A 26 -4.56 -13.61 19.55
N MET A 27 -3.86 -13.96 18.50
CA MET A 27 -2.90 -15.08 18.50
C MET A 27 -1.81 -14.87 19.55
N ILE A 28 -1.28 -13.66 19.65
CA ILE A 28 -0.25 -13.33 20.64
C ILE A 28 -0.83 -13.47 22.05
N ASP A 29 -2.04 -12.95 22.29
CA ASP A 29 -2.70 -13.02 23.58
C ASP A 29 -3.00 -14.47 24.01
N GLU A 30 -3.26 -15.34 23.05
CA GLU A 30 -3.56 -16.75 23.28
C GLU A 30 -2.31 -17.66 23.26
N ASN A 31 -1.13 -17.06 23.19
CA ASN A 31 0.15 -17.79 23.16
C ASN A 31 0.28 -18.77 21.98
N ALA A 32 -0.21 -18.37 20.81
CA ALA A 32 -0.01 -19.17 19.60
C ALA A 32 1.48 -19.34 19.30
N PRO A 33 1.89 -20.45 18.67
CA PRO A 33 3.29 -20.67 18.30
C PRO A 33 3.86 -19.53 17.45
N CYS A 34 5.11 -19.15 17.73
CA CYS A 34 5.75 -18.02 17.04
C CYS A 34 5.74 -18.18 15.53
N GLU A 35 5.94 -19.40 15.03
CA GLU A 35 5.94 -19.69 13.60
C GLU A 35 4.60 -19.34 12.95
N GLN A 36 3.51 -19.63 13.64
CA GLN A 36 2.17 -19.31 13.13
C GLN A 36 1.91 -17.81 13.11
N VAL A 37 2.36 -17.11 14.15
CA VAL A 37 2.26 -15.65 14.20
C VAL A 37 3.04 -15.02 13.06
N LEU A 38 4.26 -15.49 12.81
CA LEU A 38 5.11 -14.98 11.73
C LEU A 38 4.51 -15.20 10.35
N VAL A 39 3.84 -16.33 10.13
CA VAL A 39 3.13 -16.58 8.88
C VAL A 39 2.03 -15.54 8.66
N GLN A 40 1.28 -15.22 9.70
CA GLN A 40 0.22 -14.20 9.59
C GLN A 40 0.79 -12.81 9.38
N ILE A 41 1.90 -12.46 10.03
CA ILE A 41 2.59 -11.19 9.80
C ILE A 41 3.04 -11.08 8.34
N ASN A 42 3.59 -12.16 7.80
CA ASN A 42 4.01 -12.16 6.41
C ASN A 42 2.83 -11.95 5.45
N ALA A 43 1.67 -12.53 5.76
CA ALA A 43 0.46 -12.33 4.98
C ALA A 43 0.00 -10.88 4.99
N VAL A 44 0.02 -10.22 6.16
CA VAL A 44 -0.33 -8.79 6.29
C VAL A 44 0.67 -7.93 5.52
N LYS A 45 1.95 -8.24 5.63
CA LYS A 45 3.01 -7.54 4.89
C LYS A 45 2.73 -7.59 3.38
N GLY A 46 2.37 -8.76 2.86
CA GLY A 46 2.00 -8.92 1.46
C GLY A 46 0.76 -8.11 1.08
N ALA A 47 -0.25 -8.10 1.94
CA ALA A 47 -1.46 -7.32 1.72
C ALA A 47 -1.16 -5.82 1.65
N MET A 48 -0.31 -5.32 2.56
CA MET A 48 0.09 -3.90 2.55
C MET A 48 0.91 -3.55 1.32
N HIS A 49 1.81 -4.44 0.92
CA HIS A 49 2.59 -4.24 -0.30
C HIS A 49 1.67 -4.13 -1.52
N ARG A 50 0.65 -4.97 -1.60
CA ARG A 50 -0.32 -4.95 -2.69
C ARG A 50 -1.10 -3.63 -2.71
N ILE A 51 -1.52 -3.14 -1.56
CA ILE A 51 -2.20 -1.84 -1.46
C ILE A 51 -1.29 -0.73 -2.00
N GLY A 52 -0.02 -0.75 -1.61
CA GLY A 52 0.96 0.22 -2.10
C GLY A 52 1.15 0.17 -3.60
N LEU A 53 1.21 -1.03 -4.19
CA LEU A 53 1.32 -1.19 -5.64
C LEU A 53 0.11 -0.63 -6.38
N ILE A 54 -1.09 -0.85 -5.85
CA ILE A 54 -2.32 -0.32 -6.44
C ILE A 54 -2.28 1.21 -6.47
N ILE A 55 -1.84 1.82 -5.37
CA ILE A 55 -1.71 3.28 -5.27
C ILE A 55 -0.68 3.79 -6.29
N LEU A 56 0.49 3.16 -6.37
CA LEU A 56 1.53 3.54 -7.32
C LEU A 56 1.05 3.43 -8.77
N GLN A 57 0.35 2.36 -9.12
CA GLN A 57 -0.19 2.16 -10.46
C GLN A 57 -1.22 3.23 -10.80
N GLY A 58 -2.12 3.56 -9.87
CA GLY A 58 -3.10 4.62 -10.07
C GLY A 58 -2.43 5.98 -10.22
N HIS A 59 -1.41 6.25 -9.40
CA HIS A 59 -0.66 7.50 -9.48
C HIS A 59 0.05 7.65 -10.82
N LEU A 60 0.68 6.57 -11.32
CA LEU A 60 1.36 6.58 -12.61
C LEU A 60 0.38 6.78 -13.77
N SER A 61 -0.72 6.01 -13.79
CA SER A 61 -1.64 6.01 -14.93
C SER A 61 -2.54 7.22 -15.00
N HIS A 62 -2.68 7.99 -13.93
CA HIS A 62 -3.58 9.13 -13.88
C HIS A 62 -2.87 10.43 -13.47
N CYS A 63 -2.36 10.49 -12.23
CA CYS A 63 -1.78 11.72 -11.70
C CYS A 63 -0.50 12.14 -12.39
N VAL A 64 0.37 11.20 -12.72
CA VAL A 64 1.62 11.50 -13.44
C VAL A 64 1.30 11.95 -14.86
N ARG A 65 0.38 11.27 -15.52
CA ARG A 65 -0.04 11.66 -16.87
C ARG A 65 -0.61 13.06 -16.89
N GLU A 66 -1.52 13.39 -15.96
CA GLU A 66 -2.08 14.73 -15.86
C GLU A 66 -1.00 15.79 -15.63
N GLY A 67 -0.03 15.52 -14.76
CA GLY A 67 1.06 16.45 -14.52
C GLY A 67 1.90 16.72 -15.75
N ILE A 68 2.19 15.69 -16.54
CA ILE A 68 2.95 15.82 -17.78
C ILE A 68 2.16 16.61 -18.82
N GLU A 69 0.88 16.32 -18.98
CA GLU A 69 0.01 17.03 -19.91
C GLU A 69 -0.18 18.50 -19.52
N ALA A 70 -0.12 18.81 -18.23
CA ALA A 70 -0.21 20.18 -17.72
C ALA A 70 1.09 20.98 -17.87
N GLY A 71 2.17 20.36 -18.34
CA GLY A 71 3.46 21.04 -18.53
C GLY A 71 4.40 20.96 -17.33
N ASP A 72 4.05 20.18 -16.30
CA ASP A 72 4.83 20.04 -15.08
C ASP A 72 5.61 18.71 -15.06
N ALA A 73 6.13 18.30 -16.21
CA ALA A 73 6.73 16.98 -16.37
C ALA A 73 7.91 16.74 -15.41
N GLU A 74 8.82 17.70 -15.28
CA GLU A 74 10.00 17.53 -14.43
C GLU A 74 9.61 17.34 -12.96
N GLU A 75 8.77 18.22 -12.44
CA GLU A 75 8.30 18.16 -11.05
C GLU A 75 7.52 16.87 -10.81
N THR A 76 6.61 16.54 -11.73
CA THR A 76 5.76 15.35 -11.61
C THR A 76 6.60 14.07 -11.57
N ILE A 77 7.58 13.95 -12.46
CA ILE A 77 8.46 12.77 -12.51
C ILE A 77 9.33 12.71 -11.27
N ALA A 78 9.87 13.84 -10.81
CA ALA A 78 10.67 13.88 -9.59
C ALA A 78 9.87 13.42 -8.37
N ASN A 79 8.63 13.89 -8.23
CA ASN A 79 7.75 13.50 -7.12
C ASN A 79 7.41 12.02 -7.16
N PHE A 80 7.13 11.49 -8.34
CA PHE A 80 6.84 10.06 -8.50
C PHE A 80 8.06 9.20 -8.17
N SER A 81 9.24 9.60 -8.65
CA SER A 81 10.49 8.89 -8.40
C SER A 81 10.80 8.83 -6.90
N GLU A 82 10.57 9.93 -6.19
CA GLU A 82 10.75 9.98 -4.73
C GLU A 82 9.79 9.04 -4.02
N ALA A 83 8.52 9.07 -4.41
CA ALA A 83 7.50 8.18 -3.83
C ALA A 83 7.85 6.71 -4.06
N LEU A 84 8.28 6.37 -5.27
CA LEU A 84 8.67 5.01 -5.62
C LEU A 84 9.88 4.56 -4.79
N GLU A 85 10.89 5.41 -4.64
CA GLU A 85 12.07 5.09 -3.84
C GLU A 85 11.71 4.83 -2.39
N ARG A 86 10.89 5.70 -1.79
CA ARG A 86 10.46 5.54 -0.41
C ARG A 86 9.67 4.25 -0.21
N PHE A 87 8.78 3.94 -1.13
CA PHE A 87 8.01 2.69 -1.06
C PHE A 87 8.91 1.47 -1.17
N SER A 88 9.90 1.50 -2.05
CA SER A 88 10.83 0.39 -2.26
C SER A 88 11.68 0.11 -1.03
N ARG A 89 12.07 1.14 -0.27
CA ARG A 89 12.87 0.98 0.94
C ARG A 89 12.11 0.25 2.05
N LEU A 90 10.79 0.36 2.05
CA LEU A 90 9.94 -0.22 3.08
C LEU A 90 9.48 -1.64 2.75
N SER A 91 9.73 -2.07 1.56
CA SER A 91 9.34 -3.41 1.11
C SER A 91 10.55 -4.39 1.03
#